data_0323f7af01c52f35f24409c8062fc8b1
#
_entry.id   0323f7af01c52f35f24409c8062fc8b1
#
_cell.length_a   1.000
_cell.length_b   1.000
_cell.length_c   1.000
_cell.angle_alpha   90.00
_cell.angle_beta   90.00
_cell.angle_gamma   90.00
#
_symmetry.space_group_name_H-M   'P 1'
#
loop_
_entity.id
_entity.type
_entity.pdbx_description
1 polymer ?
#
loop_
_entity_poly.entity_id
_entity_poly.type
_entity_poly.pdbx_seq_one_letter_code
_entity_poly.pdbx_strand_id
1 'polypeptide(L)'
;GNTYQFALGGLEITLDTPVKDQIIKSNWFKQGIQLGDRLTSDGIVVYPSKGDNAQLRITIRGLKPGHHSLLAYHNIVDGLTGNIPSIQVSREKEQIITVKKGKKRIQQKSMMQEILAQDIKQTVREMKASQSGQSYIEFDVTDDQPVVIHYQLQGVDNANNTLTINGLVFDKANPKATALNPYPTDDDLHVNAEGGKVVLRWQAGEGAKQHLIYIGQRADQLKKVATTEEAAFEVTGLSSANDYYWRVDEVDANGKVSEGEVWNFRPRRLAFPGAEGYGRFAIGGRGGSVYHVTSLEDNPENPQPGSLRYGITKVKGPRTIVFDVAGIIDLKDRLVCSDPFITVAGQTAPGKGILLREHPFGFGSEGIFRFIR
;
A
#
# COMPACT_ATOMS: atom_id res chain seq x y z
N GLY A 1 -11.15 -24.17 14.23
CA GLY A 1 -10.87 -23.42 15.47
C GLY A 1 -11.47 -22.06 15.39
N ASN A 2 -11.99 -21.59 16.52
CA ASN A 2 -12.66 -20.28 16.59
C ASN A 2 -11.72 -19.19 17.12
N THR A 3 -10.41 -19.39 17.00
CA THR A 3 -9.40 -18.47 17.56
C THR A 3 -8.19 -18.39 16.63
N TYR A 4 -7.75 -17.18 16.33
CA TYR A 4 -6.50 -16.88 15.63
C TYR A 4 -5.57 -16.12 16.58
N GLN A 5 -4.29 -16.49 16.58
CA GLN A 5 -3.25 -15.83 17.38
C GLN A 5 -2.06 -15.50 16.52
N PHE A 6 -1.51 -14.32 16.70
CA PHE A 6 -0.29 -13.88 16.02
C PHE A 6 0.46 -12.84 16.87
N ALA A 7 1.75 -12.71 16.60
CA ALA A 7 2.62 -11.73 17.22
C ALA A 7 3.04 -10.67 16.19
N LEU A 8 3.04 -9.41 16.61
CA LEU A 8 3.46 -8.29 15.78
C LEU A 8 4.19 -7.25 16.63
N GLY A 9 5.49 -7.04 16.36
CA GLY A 9 6.26 -5.96 17.02
C GLY A 9 6.31 -6.05 18.55
N GLY A 10 6.25 -7.25 19.13
CA GLY A 10 6.18 -7.46 20.58
C GLY A 10 4.77 -7.51 21.17
N LEU A 11 3.75 -7.30 20.33
CA LEU A 11 2.35 -7.47 20.72
C LEU A 11 1.91 -8.92 20.49
N GLU A 12 1.10 -9.45 21.38
CA GLU A 12 0.36 -10.70 21.21
C GLU A 12 -1.11 -10.36 20.93
N ILE A 13 -1.62 -10.77 19.77
CA ILE A 13 -2.96 -10.45 19.32
C ILE A 13 -3.76 -11.75 19.18
N THR A 14 -4.92 -11.82 19.83
CA THR A 14 -5.86 -12.93 19.73
C THR A 14 -7.17 -12.41 19.16
N LEU A 15 -7.67 -13.08 18.12
CA LEU A 15 -9.00 -12.86 17.56
C LEU A 15 -9.85 -14.08 17.84
N ASP A 16 -10.99 -13.86 18.48
CA ASP A 16 -11.99 -14.90 18.73
C ASP A 16 -13.42 -14.32 18.65
N THR A 17 -14.41 -15.19 18.78
CA THR A 17 -15.80 -14.74 18.94
C THR A 17 -16.29 -15.06 20.35
N PRO A 18 -16.90 -14.07 21.05
CA PRO A 18 -17.50 -14.29 22.36
C PRO A 18 -18.86 -15.03 22.27
N VAL A 19 -19.41 -15.17 21.08
CA VAL A 19 -20.72 -15.76 20.82
C VAL A 19 -20.58 -17.24 20.47
N LYS A 20 -21.37 -18.09 21.14
CA LYS A 20 -21.40 -19.52 20.88
C LYS A 20 -21.90 -19.79 19.44
N ASP A 21 -21.34 -20.83 18.82
CA ASP A 21 -21.74 -21.32 17.49
C ASP A 21 -21.43 -20.37 16.30
N GLN A 22 -20.74 -19.26 16.54
CA GLN A 22 -20.14 -18.44 15.45
C GLN A 22 -18.83 -19.06 14.98
N ILE A 23 -18.54 -18.90 13.70
CA ILE A 23 -17.35 -19.45 13.05
C ILE A 23 -16.46 -18.32 12.59
N ILE A 24 -15.17 -18.38 12.94
CA ILE A 24 -14.14 -17.50 12.40
C ILE A 24 -13.33 -18.28 11.37
N LYS A 25 -13.13 -17.70 10.18
CA LYS A 25 -12.29 -18.26 9.10
C LYS A 25 -11.46 -17.18 8.45
N SER A 26 -10.26 -17.54 7.98
CA SER A 26 -9.60 -16.78 6.93
C SER A 26 -10.31 -17.03 5.61
N ASN A 27 -10.54 -15.98 4.84
CA ASN A 27 -11.12 -16.06 3.51
C ASN A 27 -10.47 -15.03 2.58
N TRP A 28 -10.61 -15.19 1.28
CA TRP A 28 -10.00 -14.34 0.27
C TRP A 28 -10.83 -14.33 -1.01
N PHE A 29 -10.59 -13.33 -1.86
CA PHE A 29 -11.15 -13.32 -3.21
C PHE A 29 -10.04 -13.11 -4.24
N LYS A 30 -10.24 -13.69 -5.43
CA LYS A 30 -9.31 -13.51 -6.53
C LYS A 30 -9.52 -12.14 -7.16
N GLN A 31 -8.54 -11.28 -7.01
CA GLN A 31 -8.43 -10.07 -7.81
C GLN A 31 -8.19 -10.46 -9.26
N GLY A 32 -8.79 -9.76 -10.23
CA GLY A 32 -8.64 -10.04 -11.66
C GLY A 32 -7.21 -9.77 -12.17
N ILE A 33 -7.11 -9.36 -13.44
CA ILE A 33 -5.82 -9.01 -14.07
C ILE A 33 -5.21 -7.75 -13.43
N GLN A 34 -6.04 -6.85 -12.95
CA GLN A 34 -5.58 -5.70 -12.17
C GLN A 34 -5.31 -6.15 -10.74
N LEU A 35 -4.06 -6.05 -10.32
CA LEU A 35 -3.67 -6.31 -8.94
C LEU A 35 -4.05 -5.08 -8.11
N GLY A 36 -4.95 -5.28 -7.14
CA GLY A 36 -5.23 -4.31 -6.09
C GLY A 36 -4.30 -4.48 -4.90
N ASP A 37 -4.59 -3.75 -3.83
CA ASP A 37 -3.85 -3.87 -2.58
C ASP A 37 -4.06 -5.25 -1.97
N ARG A 38 -2.98 -5.90 -1.54
CA ARG A 38 -3.05 -7.22 -0.87
C ARG A 38 -3.87 -7.16 0.41
N LEU A 39 -3.81 -6.03 1.11
CA LEU A 39 -4.55 -5.80 2.35
C LEU A 39 -6.07 -5.98 2.18
N THR A 40 -6.62 -5.74 1.00
CA THR A 40 -8.07 -5.77 0.76
C THR A 40 -8.57 -7.11 0.22
N SER A 41 -7.67 -8.00 -0.20
CA SER A 41 -8.02 -9.22 -0.93
C SER A 41 -8.27 -10.44 -0.05
N ASP A 42 -7.86 -10.41 1.21
CA ASP A 42 -8.05 -11.46 2.19
C ASP A 42 -8.41 -10.88 3.57
N GLY A 43 -8.79 -11.72 4.50
CA GLY A 43 -9.12 -11.29 5.85
C GLY A 43 -9.65 -12.41 6.73
N ILE A 44 -9.87 -12.05 7.98
CA ILE A 44 -10.60 -12.88 8.95
C ILE A 44 -12.08 -12.51 8.88
N VAL A 45 -12.91 -13.50 8.63
CA VAL A 45 -14.36 -13.35 8.49
C VAL A 45 -15.06 -14.08 9.62
N VAL A 46 -15.99 -13.41 10.28
CA VAL A 46 -16.90 -14.00 11.26
C VAL A 46 -18.23 -14.30 10.59
N TYR A 47 -18.62 -15.55 10.64
CA TYR A 47 -19.91 -16.05 10.14
C TYR A 47 -20.82 -16.32 11.35
N PRO A 48 -21.88 -15.54 11.54
CA PRO A 48 -22.80 -15.75 12.65
C PRO A 48 -23.69 -16.97 12.44
N SER A 49 -24.25 -17.47 13.52
CA SER A 49 -25.38 -18.41 13.45
C SER A 49 -26.60 -17.72 12.87
N LYS A 50 -27.57 -18.50 12.38
CA LYS A 50 -28.79 -17.96 11.77
C LYS A 50 -29.56 -17.10 12.77
N GLY A 51 -29.72 -15.83 12.43
CA GLY A 51 -30.47 -14.85 13.26
C GLY A 51 -29.62 -14.05 14.23
N ASP A 52 -28.31 -14.33 14.33
CA ASP A 52 -27.39 -13.59 15.19
C ASP A 52 -26.58 -12.56 14.39
N ASN A 53 -26.07 -11.54 15.07
CA ASN A 53 -25.09 -10.60 14.51
C ASN A 53 -23.68 -11.12 14.74
N ALA A 54 -22.81 -10.98 13.75
CA ALA A 54 -21.40 -11.32 13.89
C ALA A 54 -20.74 -10.44 14.96
N GLN A 55 -19.97 -11.08 15.83
CA GLN A 55 -19.16 -10.43 16.86
C GLN A 55 -17.73 -10.97 16.82
N LEU A 56 -16.76 -10.07 16.80
CA LEU A 56 -15.36 -10.39 16.92
C LEU A 56 -14.79 -9.70 18.16
N ARG A 57 -14.02 -10.45 18.94
CA ARG A 57 -13.24 -9.92 20.04
C ARG A 57 -11.76 -9.96 19.67
N ILE A 58 -11.09 -8.83 19.87
CA ILE A 58 -9.64 -8.69 19.72
C ILE A 58 -9.05 -8.46 21.10
N THR A 59 -8.20 -9.37 21.53
CA THR A 59 -7.43 -9.23 22.78
C THR A 59 -5.99 -8.90 22.43
N ILE A 60 -5.49 -7.78 22.93
CA ILE A 60 -4.15 -7.26 22.67
C ILE A 60 -3.36 -7.25 23.96
N ARG A 61 -2.18 -7.89 23.97
CA ARG A 61 -1.23 -7.91 25.08
C ARG A 61 0.07 -7.26 24.67
N GLY A 62 0.76 -6.65 25.63
CA GLY A 62 2.08 -6.05 25.40
C GLY A 62 2.05 -4.58 24.94
N LEU A 63 0.85 -3.95 24.86
CA LEU A 63 0.77 -2.49 24.69
C LEU A 63 1.35 -1.82 25.95
N LYS A 64 2.21 -0.83 25.74
CA LYS A 64 2.77 -0.03 26.83
C LYS A 64 1.75 1.00 27.33
N PRO A 65 1.85 1.45 28.59
CA PRO A 65 1.04 2.59 29.03
C PRO A 65 1.25 3.81 28.13
N GLY A 66 0.15 4.44 27.75
CA GLY A 66 0.16 5.60 26.83
C GLY A 66 -1.12 5.70 26.01
N HIS A 67 -1.12 6.69 25.13
CA HIS A 67 -2.18 6.88 24.14
C HIS A 67 -1.90 6.03 22.91
N HIS A 68 -2.89 5.25 22.48
CA HIS A 68 -2.78 4.34 21.33
C HIS A 68 -3.92 4.58 20.34
N SER A 69 -3.68 4.21 19.09
CA SER A 69 -4.71 4.14 18.07
C SER A 69 -4.73 2.77 17.40
N LEU A 70 -5.90 2.38 16.92
CA LEU A 70 -6.09 1.19 16.10
C LEU A 70 -6.94 1.53 14.89
N LEU A 71 -6.35 1.35 13.71
CA LEU A 71 -7.03 1.38 12.42
C LEU A 71 -7.29 -0.06 11.98
N ALA A 72 -8.53 -0.40 11.66
CA ALA A 72 -8.88 -1.68 11.06
C ALA A 72 -9.60 -1.49 9.73
N TYR A 73 -9.37 -2.41 8.78
CA TYR A 73 -9.98 -2.40 7.45
C TYR A 73 -11.10 -3.43 7.38
N HIS A 74 -12.21 -3.04 6.73
CA HIS A 74 -13.46 -3.80 6.66
C HIS A 74 -13.94 -3.95 5.22
N ASN A 75 -13.26 -4.78 4.43
CA ASN A 75 -13.60 -5.09 3.05
C ASN A 75 -14.04 -6.55 2.95
N ILE A 76 -15.32 -6.77 2.77
CA ILE A 76 -15.90 -8.12 2.72
C ILE A 76 -15.38 -8.85 1.51
N VAL A 77 -14.76 -10.00 1.73
CA VAL A 77 -14.18 -10.86 0.69
C VAL A 77 -15.22 -11.75 0.01
N ASP A 78 -16.33 -12.03 0.67
CA ASP A 78 -17.48 -12.69 0.09
C ASP A 78 -18.20 -11.77 -0.90
N GLY A 79 -18.75 -12.32 -1.97
CA GLY A 79 -19.47 -11.53 -2.99
C GLY A 79 -20.89 -11.16 -2.55
N LEU A 80 -21.02 -10.49 -1.41
CA LEU A 80 -22.33 -10.10 -0.87
C LEU A 80 -22.94 -8.95 -1.67
N THR A 81 -24.26 -8.92 -1.73
CA THR A 81 -25.08 -7.87 -2.37
C THR A 81 -26.19 -7.46 -1.44
N GLY A 82 -26.64 -6.20 -1.55
CA GLY A 82 -27.72 -5.64 -0.74
C GLY A 82 -27.23 -4.82 0.45
N ASN A 83 -28.08 -4.68 1.45
CA ASN A 83 -27.76 -3.87 2.63
C ASN A 83 -26.77 -4.60 3.54
N ILE A 84 -25.69 -3.94 3.89
CA ILE A 84 -24.64 -4.46 4.77
C ILE A 84 -24.74 -3.72 6.10
N PRO A 85 -24.91 -4.44 7.22
CA PRO A 85 -24.97 -3.82 8.55
C PRO A 85 -23.70 -3.04 8.88
N SER A 86 -23.85 -1.95 9.61
CA SER A 86 -22.71 -1.18 10.14
C SER A 86 -22.04 -1.90 11.30
N ILE A 87 -20.81 -1.51 11.60
CA ILE A 87 -20.05 -2.03 12.73
C ILE A 87 -20.05 -1.00 13.87
N GLN A 88 -20.22 -1.47 15.08
CA GLN A 88 -19.89 -0.75 16.31
C GLN A 88 -18.59 -1.33 16.89
N VAL A 89 -17.74 -0.45 17.39
CA VAL A 89 -16.50 -0.83 18.09
C VAL A 89 -16.59 -0.35 19.52
N SER A 90 -16.35 -1.25 20.45
CA SER A 90 -16.31 -0.95 21.89
C SER A 90 -15.10 -1.60 22.54
N ARG A 91 -14.71 -1.11 23.71
CA ARG A 91 -13.66 -1.72 24.51
C ARG A 91 -14.18 -2.07 25.90
N GLU A 92 -13.65 -3.16 26.47
CA GLU A 92 -13.84 -3.47 27.87
C GLU A 92 -13.04 -2.51 28.74
N LYS A 93 -13.71 -1.90 29.70
CA LYS A 93 -13.11 -0.96 30.66
C LYS A 93 -13.55 -1.28 32.06
N GLU A 94 -12.61 -1.37 32.97
CA GLU A 94 -12.92 -1.51 34.41
C GLU A 94 -13.46 -0.19 34.94
N GLN A 95 -14.55 -0.27 35.69
CA GLN A 95 -15.11 0.86 36.44
C GLN A 95 -15.39 0.47 37.88
N ILE A 96 -15.30 1.45 38.78
CA ILE A 96 -15.69 1.28 40.16
C ILE A 96 -17.13 1.71 40.31
N ILE A 97 -17.99 0.77 40.68
CA ILE A 97 -19.41 1.04 40.94
C ILE A 97 -19.67 0.96 42.49
N THR A 98 -20.57 1.83 42.92
CA THR A 98 -21.02 1.78 44.31
C THR A 98 -22.28 0.92 44.40
N VAL A 99 -22.21 -0.22 45.05
CA VAL A 99 -23.31 -1.15 45.24
C VAL A 99 -23.81 -1.09 46.68
N LYS A 100 -25.13 -1.04 46.85
CA LYS A 100 -25.76 -1.19 48.20
C LYS A 100 -25.79 -2.65 48.58
N LYS A 101 -25.14 -3.01 49.68
CA LYS A 101 -25.26 -4.33 50.32
C LYS A 101 -25.87 -4.17 51.70
N GLY A 102 -27.19 -4.30 51.80
CA GLY A 102 -27.96 -3.94 52.97
C GLY A 102 -27.90 -2.43 53.27
N LYS A 103 -27.49 -2.04 54.49
CA LYS A 103 -27.33 -0.64 54.90
C LYS A 103 -25.97 -0.03 54.50
N LYS A 104 -25.02 -0.83 53.99
CA LYS A 104 -23.68 -0.35 53.60
C LYS A 104 -23.57 -0.09 52.12
N ARG A 105 -22.85 0.97 51.74
CA ARG A 105 -22.36 1.21 50.37
C ARG A 105 -20.96 0.64 50.29
N ILE A 106 -20.74 -0.24 49.31
CA ILE A 106 -19.43 -0.81 49.01
C ILE A 106 -19.03 -0.45 47.58
N GLN A 107 -17.77 -0.19 47.36
CA GLN A 107 -17.20 -0.04 46.04
C GLN A 107 -16.88 -1.43 45.47
N GLN A 108 -17.30 -1.70 44.27
CA GLN A 108 -17.04 -2.94 43.56
C GLN A 108 -16.53 -2.64 42.15
N LYS A 109 -15.51 -3.38 41.71
CA LYS A 109 -15.06 -3.36 40.32
C LYS A 109 -16.12 -4.04 39.46
N SER A 110 -16.41 -3.41 38.29
CA SER A 110 -17.31 -3.93 37.29
C SER A 110 -16.73 -3.63 35.92
N MET A 111 -16.89 -4.55 34.98
CA MET A 111 -16.54 -4.31 33.58
C MET A 111 -17.69 -3.62 32.86
N MET A 112 -17.38 -2.62 32.04
CA MET A 112 -18.31 -1.97 31.15
C MET A 112 -17.76 -1.99 29.72
N GLN A 113 -18.66 -1.85 28.75
CA GLN A 113 -18.26 -1.61 27.37
C GLN A 113 -18.33 -0.11 27.08
N GLU A 114 -17.19 0.48 26.77
CA GLU A 114 -17.05 1.86 26.30
C GLU A 114 -17.14 1.87 24.78
N ILE A 115 -18.14 2.54 24.20
CA ILE A 115 -18.26 2.65 22.75
C ILE A 115 -17.19 3.64 22.26
N LEU A 116 -16.33 3.18 21.35
CA LEU A 116 -15.24 3.97 20.77
C LEU A 116 -15.59 4.49 19.36
N ALA A 117 -16.35 3.71 18.59
CA ALA A 117 -16.83 4.11 17.27
C ALA A 117 -18.12 3.35 16.90
N GLN A 118 -18.95 3.96 16.05
CA GLN A 118 -20.21 3.37 15.57
C GLN A 118 -20.51 3.79 14.12
N ASP A 119 -21.52 3.17 13.52
CA ASP A 119 -21.95 3.44 12.14
C ASP A 119 -20.87 3.22 11.08
N ILE A 120 -19.89 2.34 11.37
CA ILE A 120 -18.78 2.04 10.48
C ILE A 120 -19.29 1.15 9.36
N LYS A 121 -19.11 1.61 8.12
CA LYS A 121 -19.52 0.85 6.93
C LYS A 121 -18.45 -0.15 6.52
N GLN A 122 -18.87 -1.35 6.16
CA GLN A 122 -18.07 -2.32 5.43
C GLN A 122 -18.21 -2.10 3.92
N THR A 123 -17.18 -2.30 3.17
CA THR A 123 -17.20 -2.36 1.70
C THR A 123 -17.14 -3.81 1.21
N VAL A 124 -17.35 -4.03 -0.08
CA VAL A 124 -17.33 -5.37 -0.68
C VAL A 124 -16.34 -5.38 -1.84
N ARG A 125 -15.29 -6.19 -1.73
CA ARG A 125 -14.29 -6.45 -2.78
C ARG A 125 -13.70 -5.18 -3.41
N GLU A 126 -13.53 -4.13 -2.61
CA GLU A 126 -12.76 -2.97 -3.05
C GLU A 126 -11.31 -3.36 -3.32
N MET A 127 -10.73 -2.77 -4.36
CA MET A 127 -9.37 -3.10 -4.81
C MET A 127 -8.29 -2.27 -4.13
N LYS A 128 -8.67 -1.15 -3.50
CA LYS A 128 -7.75 -0.24 -2.82
C LYS A 128 -8.07 -0.11 -1.34
N ALA A 129 -7.05 -0.15 -0.50
CA ALA A 129 -7.20 0.03 0.94
C ALA A 129 -7.82 1.39 1.30
N SER A 130 -7.48 2.45 0.55
CA SER A 130 -8.05 3.79 0.74
C SER A 130 -9.56 3.90 0.43
N GLN A 131 -10.12 2.95 -0.31
CA GLN A 131 -11.54 2.87 -0.65
C GLN A 131 -12.31 1.87 0.21
N SER A 132 -11.61 1.07 1.00
CA SER A 132 -12.20 0.08 1.89
C SER A 132 -12.85 0.73 3.10
N GLY A 133 -13.84 0.05 3.67
CA GLY A 133 -14.39 0.41 4.98
C GLY A 133 -13.29 0.43 6.03
N GLN A 134 -13.33 1.42 6.91
CA GLN A 134 -12.31 1.60 7.93
C GLN A 134 -12.94 1.97 9.26
N SER A 135 -12.40 1.41 10.35
CA SER A 135 -12.65 1.90 11.71
C SER A 135 -11.34 2.45 12.28
N TYR A 136 -11.41 3.63 12.84
CA TYR A 136 -10.32 4.25 13.57
C TYR A 136 -10.78 4.54 14.99
N ILE A 137 -10.03 4.05 15.96
CA ILE A 137 -10.30 4.27 17.39
C ILE A 137 -9.04 4.74 18.10
N GLU A 138 -9.20 5.58 19.09
CA GLU A 138 -8.14 6.02 20.02
C GLU A 138 -8.52 5.58 21.44
N PHE A 139 -7.54 5.15 22.22
CA PHE A 139 -7.74 4.74 23.61
C PHE A 139 -6.45 4.86 24.42
N ASP A 140 -6.61 5.10 25.73
CA ASP A 140 -5.48 5.15 26.65
C ASP A 140 -5.30 3.80 27.33
N VAL A 141 -4.04 3.37 27.48
CA VAL A 141 -3.61 2.21 28.25
C VAL A 141 -2.91 2.71 29.49
N THR A 142 -3.37 2.26 30.67
CA THR A 142 -2.87 2.74 31.97
C THR A 142 -1.98 1.74 32.68
N ASP A 143 -2.05 0.47 32.29
CA ASP A 143 -1.31 -0.64 32.92
C ASP A 143 -1.00 -1.74 31.89
N ASP A 144 -0.37 -2.81 32.32
CA ASP A 144 0.01 -3.95 31.48
C ASP A 144 -1.14 -4.97 31.25
N GLN A 145 -2.39 -4.61 31.60
CA GLN A 145 -3.52 -5.50 31.35
C GLN A 145 -3.86 -5.59 29.86
N PRO A 146 -4.40 -6.73 29.42
CA PRO A 146 -4.84 -6.86 28.03
C PRO A 146 -5.91 -5.84 27.69
N VAL A 147 -5.77 -5.21 26.51
CA VAL A 147 -6.83 -4.40 25.92
C VAL A 147 -7.77 -5.32 25.16
N VAL A 148 -9.07 -5.27 25.48
CA VAL A 148 -10.10 -6.08 24.83
C VAL A 148 -11.03 -5.17 24.03
N ILE A 149 -11.06 -5.37 22.72
CA ILE A 149 -11.86 -4.59 21.77
C ILE A 149 -12.88 -5.52 21.12
N HIS A 150 -14.12 -5.08 21.06
CA HIS A 150 -15.22 -5.78 20.41
C HIS A 150 -15.66 -5.06 19.14
N TYR A 151 -15.77 -5.80 18.07
CA TYR A 151 -16.41 -5.42 16.83
C TYR A 151 -17.73 -6.15 16.71
N GLN A 152 -18.82 -5.43 16.57
CA GLN A 152 -20.15 -6.00 16.52
C GLN A 152 -20.98 -5.37 15.40
N LEU A 153 -21.64 -6.21 14.59
CA LEU A 153 -22.60 -5.72 13.61
C LEU A 153 -23.85 -5.14 14.28
N GLN A 154 -24.31 -4.04 13.74
CA GLN A 154 -25.51 -3.33 14.19
C GLN A 154 -26.65 -3.48 13.17
N GLY A 155 -27.80 -3.90 13.64
CA GLY A 155 -28.97 -4.12 12.78
C GLY A 155 -28.97 -5.53 12.17
N VAL A 156 -30.14 -6.16 12.23
CA VAL A 156 -30.32 -7.51 11.70
C VAL A 156 -30.93 -7.38 10.32
N ASP A 157 -30.12 -7.55 9.28
CA ASP A 157 -30.65 -7.93 7.99
C ASP A 157 -30.18 -9.37 7.68
N ASN A 158 -31.13 -10.26 7.47
CA ASN A 158 -30.94 -11.71 7.51
C ASN A 158 -30.00 -12.28 6.43
N ALA A 159 -29.48 -11.48 5.51
CA ALA A 159 -28.73 -11.95 4.37
C ALA A 159 -27.21 -11.68 4.45
N ASN A 160 -26.75 -10.63 5.14
CA ASN A 160 -25.37 -10.14 5.05
C ASN A 160 -24.73 -9.88 6.43
N ASN A 161 -24.85 -10.82 7.34
CA ASN A 161 -24.41 -10.66 8.73
C ASN A 161 -22.93 -11.02 8.98
N THR A 162 -22.09 -11.02 7.95
CA THR A 162 -20.67 -11.31 8.12
C THR A 162 -19.88 -10.06 8.49
N LEU A 163 -18.92 -10.21 9.39
CA LEU A 163 -17.99 -9.16 9.76
C LEU A 163 -16.59 -9.55 9.27
N THR A 164 -15.94 -8.66 8.54
CA THR A 164 -14.60 -8.89 8.01
C THR A 164 -13.60 -7.90 8.62
N ILE A 165 -12.42 -8.41 8.98
CA ILE A 165 -11.23 -7.62 9.27
C ILE A 165 -10.10 -8.09 8.36
N ASN A 166 -9.63 -7.18 7.48
CA ASN A 166 -8.56 -7.44 6.53
C ASN A 166 -7.18 -7.13 7.10
N GLY A 167 -7.09 -6.15 7.99
CA GLY A 167 -5.84 -5.75 8.60
C GLY A 167 -6.02 -4.86 9.81
N LEU A 168 -5.00 -4.83 10.64
CA LEU A 168 -4.91 -4.00 11.85
C LEU A 168 -3.61 -3.18 11.78
N VAL A 169 -3.70 -1.88 12.04
CA VAL A 169 -2.55 -0.97 12.09
C VAL A 169 -2.61 -0.20 13.40
N PHE A 170 -1.53 -0.29 14.18
CA PHE A 170 -1.41 0.38 15.47
C PHE A 170 -0.66 1.70 15.35
N ASP A 171 -1.04 2.66 16.19
CA ASP A 171 -0.35 3.92 16.41
C ASP A 171 -0.13 4.74 15.13
N LYS A 172 -1.14 4.76 14.27
CA LYS A 172 -1.21 5.60 13.08
C LYS A 172 -2.15 6.79 13.31
N ALA A 173 -1.88 7.86 12.58
CA ALA A 173 -2.80 9.00 12.53
C ALA A 173 -4.16 8.59 11.95
N ASN A 174 -5.21 9.32 12.35
CA ASN A 174 -6.54 9.12 11.78
C ASN A 174 -6.51 9.37 10.26
N PRO A 175 -6.84 8.37 9.42
CA PRO A 175 -6.80 8.53 7.95
C PRO A 175 -7.68 9.69 7.44
N LYS A 176 -8.74 10.04 8.16
CA LYS A 176 -9.58 11.18 7.80
C LYS A 176 -8.92 12.53 8.08
N ALA A 177 -7.99 12.56 9.04
CA ALA A 177 -7.26 13.78 9.43
C ALA A 177 -5.92 13.93 8.71
N THR A 178 -5.54 13.00 7.83
CA THR A 178 -4.32 13.08 7.04
C THR A 178 -4.59 13.60 5.63
N ALA A 179 -3.56 14.11 4.97
CA ALA A 179 -3.61 14.50 3.57
C ALA A 179 -3.87 13.27 2.68
N LEU A 180 -4.73 13.42 1.65
CA LEU A 180 -5.15 12.36 0.74
C LEU A 180 -5.01 12.81 -0.73
N ASN A 181 -5.16 11.87 -1.66
CA ASN A 181 -5.26 12.14 -3.09
C ASN A 181 -4.13 13.04 -3.62
N PRO A 182 -2.86 12.62 -3.50
CA PRO A 182 -1.72 13.42 -3.92
C PRO A 182 -1.71 13.68 -5.42
N TYR A 183 -1.24 14.87 -5.81
CA TYR A 183 -0.79 15.19 -7.14
C TYR A 183 0.62 15.81 -7.06
N PRO A 184 1.65 15.25 -7.73
CA PRO A 184 1.58 14.03 -8.55
C PRO A 184 1.04 12.82 -7.79
N THR A 185 0.41 11.88 -8.50
CA THR A 185 -0.06 10.63 -7.88
C THR A 185 1.14 9.83 -7.37
N ASP A 186 0.92 9.05 -6.34
CA ASP A 186 1.96 8.17 -5.81
C ASP A 186 2.46 7.21 -6.89
N ASP A 187 3.79 6.98 -6.92
CA ASP A 187 4.50 6.21 -7.95
C ASP A 187 4.39 6.77 -9.40
N ASP A 188 4.07 8.06 -9.59
CA ASP A 188 4.07 8.65 -10.92
C ASP A 188 5.51 8.87 -11.42
N LEU A 189 5.93 8.04 -12.37
CA LEU A 189 7.27 8.04 -12.96
C LEU A 189 7.42 9.04 -14.12
N HIS A 190 6.36 9.78 -14.48
CA HIS A 190 6.33 10.61 -15.67
C HIS A 190 5.80 12.03 -15.43
N VAL A 191 6.04 12.56 -14.23
CA VAL A 191 5.55 13.88 -13.83
C VAL A 191 6.10 14.98 -14.73
N ASN A 192 5.21 15.81 -15.25
CA ASN A 192 5.63 17.00 -15.98
C ASN A 192 6.22 18.04 -15.01
N ALA A 193 7.53 18.08 -14.94
CA ALA A 193 8.30 19.04 -14.15
C ALA A 193 9.26 19.83 -15.03
N GLU A 194 8.77 20.33 -16.17
CA GLU A 194 9.55 21.17 -17.09
C GLU A 194 9.99 22.45 -16.37
N GLY A 195 11.25 22.82 -16.58
CA GLY A 195 11.88 23.91 -15.83
C GLY A 195 12.27 23.55 -14.40
N GLY A 196 12.23 22.26 -14.03
CA GLY A 196 12.62 21.77 -12.70
C GLY A 196 11.63 22.15 -11.60
N LYS A 197 10.34 22.27 -11.92
CA LYS A 197 9.30 22.64 -10.94
C LYS A 197 8.01 21.86 -11.15
N VAL A 198 7.28 21.63 -10.03
CA VAL A 198 5.94 21.04 -10.02
C VAL A 198 5.12 21.64 -8.88
N VAL A 199 3.82 21.78 -9.08
CA VAL A 199 2.90 22.13 -7.99
C VAL A 199 2.36 20.85 -7.39
N LEU A 200 2.78 20.55 -6.16
CA LEU A 200 2.20 19.51 -5.34
C LEU A 200 0.79 19.95 -4.93
N ARG A 201 -0.16 19.03 -4.96
CA ARG A 201 -1.53 19.25 -4.47
C ARG A 201 -1.99 18.01 -3.71
N TRP A 202 -2.89 18.21 -2.78
CA TRP A 202 -3.50 17.13 -2.02
C TRP A 202 -4.91 17.53 -1.60
N GLN A 203 -5.66 16.59 -1.15
CA GLN A 203 -6.90 16.84 -0.43
C GLN A 203 -6.55 16.98 1.05
N ALA A 204 -6.90 18.10 1.66
CA ALA A 204 -6.68 18.33 3.08
C ALA A 204 -7.47 17.33 3.93
N GLY A 205 -6.88 16.88 5.02
CA GLY A 205 -7.55 16.08 6.03
C GLY A 205 -8.64 16.85 6.77
N GLU A 206 -9.58 16.13 7.36
CA GLU A 206 -10.68 16.74 8.13
C GLU A 206 -10.12 17.58 9.29
N GLY A 207 -10.55 18.83 9.39
CA GLY A 207 -10.15 19.75 10.44
C GLY A 207 -8.78 20.41 10.26
N ALA A 208 -8.05 20.11 9.21
CA ALA A 208 -6.76 20.73 8.92
C ALA A 208 -6.89 22.26 8.77
N LYS A 209 -5.92 22.99 9.32
CA LYS A 209 -5.78 24.45 9.23
C LYS A 209 -4.45 24.85 8.60
N GLN A 210 -3.44 24.02 8.76
CA GLN A 210 -2.11 24.22 8.18
C GLN A 210 -1.56 22.89 7.69
N HIS A 211 -0.65 22.98 6.74
CA HIS A 211 0.00 21.87 6.08
C HIS A 211 1.51 22.02 6.21
N LEU A 212 2.17 20.99 6.74
CA LEU A 212 3.63 20.94 6.85
C LEU A 212 4.15 20.06 5.70
N ILE A 213 4.87 20.63 4.75
CA ILE A 213 5.34 19.95 3.56
C ILE A 213 6.78 19.48 3.78
N TYR A 214 7.01 18.20 3.53
CA TYR A 214 8.31 17.56 3.57
C TYR A 214 8.66 16.98 2.21
N ILE A 215 9.91 17.12 1.77
CA ILE A 215 10.41 16.52 0.53
C ILE A 215 11.86 16.06 0.70
N GLY A 216 12.23 15.03 -0.05
CA GLY A 216 13.59 14.48 -0.09
C GLY A 216 13.78 13.54 -1.28
N GLN A 217 14.99 13.02 -1.44
CA GLN A 217 15.31 12.01 -2.46
C GLN A 217 15.27 10.58 -1.91
N ARG A 218 14.92 10.44 -0.63
CA ARG A 218 14.75 9.15 0.06
C ARG A 218 13.59 9.26 1.04
N ALA A 219 12.79 8.23 1.15
CA ALA A 219 11.62 8.19 2.03
C ALA A 219 11.98 8.38 3.53
N ASP A 220 13.15 7.91 3.93
CA ASP A 220 13.67 8.00 5.31
C ASP A 220 14.41 9.31 5.63
N GLN A 221 14.52 10.25 4.67
CA GLN A 221 15.30 11.48 4.80
C GLN A 221 14.55 12.71 4.29
N LEU A 222 13.27 12.80 4.63
CA LEU A 222 12.46 13.96 4.26
C LEU A 222 12.83 15.17 5.12
N LYS A 223 12.87 16.33 4.49
CA LYS A 223 13.10 17.62 5.17
C LYS A 223 11.89 18.52 5.02
N LYS A 224 11.48 19.17 6.09
CA LYS A 224 10.44 20.19 6.03
C LYS A 224 10.91 21.35 5.14
N VAL A 225 10.11 21.66 4.13
CA VAL A 225 10.41 22.75 3.17
C VAL A 225 9.45 23.92 3.27
N ALA A 226 8.24 23.70 3.78
CA ALA A 226 7.25 24.75 3.90
C ALA A 226 6.20 24.47 4.98
N THR A 227 5.47 25.53 5.34
CA THR A 227 4.17 25.48 6.01
C THR A 227 3.23 26.38 5.21
N THR A 228 2.03 25.90 4.89
CA THR A 228 1.01 26.65 4.13
C THR A 228 -0.38 26.39 4.70
N GLU A 229 -1.33 27.27 4.41
CA GLU A 229 -2.75 27.09 4.70
C GLU A 229 -3.51 26.59 3.45
N GLU A 230 -2.87 26.63 2.28
CA GLU A 230 -3.41 26.11 1.03
C GLU A 230 -2.96 24.66 0.81
N ALA A 231 -3.85 23.81 0.33
CA ALA A 231 -3.56 22.41 -0.01
C ALA A 231 -2.80 22.29 -1.36
N ALA A 232 -1.81 23.16 -1.54
CA ALA A 232 -0.92 23.21 -2.70
C ALA A 232 0.41 23.87 -2.34
N PHE A 233 1.50 23.40 -3.03
CA PHE A 233 2.83 23.98 -2.85
C PHE A 233 3.68 23.77 -4.11
N GLU A 234 4.32 24.84 -4.64
CA GLU A 234 5.26 24.72 -5.75
C GLU A 234 6.65 24.32 -5.23
N VAL A 235 7.12 23.17 -5.70
CA VAL A 235 8.50 22.72 -5.47
C VAL A 235 9.33 23.07 -6.69
N THR A 236 10.54 23.59 -6.44
CA THR A 236 11.52 23.96 -7.48
C THR A 236 12.84 23.24 -7.31
N GLY A 237 13.73 23.32 -8.29
CA GLY A 237 15.05 22.66 -8.24
C GLY A 237 15.00 21.15 -8.49
N LEU A 238 13.93 20.66 -9.10
CA LEU A 238 13.78 19.25 -9.42
C LEU A 238 14.65 18.86 -10.63
N SER A 239 15.24 17.66 -10.54
CA SER A 239 15.99 17.03 -11.61
C SER A 239 15.31 15.75 -12.09
N SER A 240 15.21 15.56 -13.38
CA SER A 240 14.71 14.32 -13.97
C SER A 240 15.65 13.11 -13.81
N ALA A 241 16.79 13.29 -13.15
CA ALA A 241 17.69 12.19 -12.80
C ALA A 241 17.36 11.53 -11.46
N ASN A 242 16.50 12.15 -10.65
CA ASN A 242 16.21 11.75 -9.28
C ASN A 242 14.75 11.36 -9.09
N ASP A 243 14.51 10.48 -8.13
CA ASP A 243 13.21 10.25 -7.53
C ASP A 243 13.03 11.24 -6.38
N TYR A 244 11.80 11.64 -6.14
CA TYR A 244 11.43 12.52 -5.04
C TYR A 244 10.35 11.87 -4.19
N TYR A 245 10.56 11.90 -2.89
CA TYR A 245 9.62 11.46 -1.87
C TYR A 245 9.10 12.67 -1.14
N TRP A 246 7.82 12.71 -0.86
CA TRP A 246 7.20 13.83 -0.17
C TRP A 246 6.07 13.41 0.74
N ARG A 247 5.78 14.22 1.73
CA ARG A 247 4.74 13.99 2.72
C ARG A 247 4.15 15.31 3.15
N VAL A 248 2.87 15.30 3.50
CA VAL A 248 2.17 16.42 4.10
C VAL A 248 1.64 16.00 5.45
N ASP A 249 2.07 16.68 6.51
CA ASP A 249 1.48 16.51 7.83
C ASP A 249 0.45 17.61 8.04
N GLU A 250 -0.74 17.23 8.48
CA GLU A 250 -1.85 18.15 8.72
C GLU A 250 -1.84 18.66 10.15
N VAL A 251 -2.13 19.95 10.35
CA VAL A 251 -2.23 20.57 11.67
C VAL A 251 -3.64 21.10 11.87
N ASP A 252 -4.33 20.64 12.91
CA ASP A 252 -5.68 21.10 13.26
C ASP A 252 -5.68 22.45 14.00
N ALA A 253 -6.89 22.95 14.33
CA ALA A 253 -7.06 24.22 15.06
C ALA A 253 -6.47 24.21 16.48
N ASN A 254 -6.20 23.05 17.05
CA ASN A 254 -5.62 22.89 18.39
C ASN A 254 -4.09 22.69 18.33
N GLY A 255 -3.50 22.67 17.12
CA GLY A 255 -2.09 22.40 16.91
C GLY A 255 -1.71 20.91 16.95
N LYS A 256 -2.69 19.99 16.98
CA LYS A 256 -2.43 18.55 16.85
C LYS A 256 -1.96 18.26 15.43
N VAL A 257 -0.84 17.56 15.32
CA VAL A 257 -0.25 17.15 14.03
C VAL A 257 -0.68 15.74 13.71
N SER A 258 -1.24 15.55 12.51
CA SER A 258 -1.53 14.24 11.91
C SER A 258 -0.51 13.97 10.82
N GLU A 259 0.40 13.04 11.08
CA GLU A 259 1.44 12.65 10.13
C GLU A 259 0.83 11.96 8.91
N GLY A 260 1.17 12.45 7.71
CA GLY A 260 0.68 11.91 6.45
C GLY A 260 1.48 10.71 5.94
N GLU A 261 1.00 10.13 4.84
CA GLU A 261 1.72 9.09 4.13
C GLU A 261 2.84 9.68 3.26
N VAL A 262 3.87 8.89 3.04
CA VAL A 262 4.98 9.27 2.14
C VAL A 262 4.62 8.81 0.74
N TRP A 263 4.55 9.76 -0.18
CA TRP A 263 4.34 9.53 -1.62
C TRP A 263 5.64 9.77 -2.38
N ASN A 264 5.71 9.25 -3.59
CA ASN A 264 6.87 9.45 -4.45
C ASN A 264 6.46 9.79 -5.89
N PHE A 265 7.37 10.46 -6.59
CA PHE A 265 7.25 10.73 -8.01
C PHE A 265 8.63 10.90 -8.67
N ARG A 266 8.65 10.77 -9.99
CA ARG A 266 9.83 11.07 -10.81
C ARG A 266 9.48 12.10 -11.91
N PRO A 267 10.23 13.20 -12.04
CA PRO A 267 10.13 14.08 -13.20
C PRO A 267 10.44 13.35 -14.51
N ARG A 268 9.57 13.50 -15.51
CA ARG A 268 9.75 12.84 -16.81
C ARG A 268 11.02 13.34 -17.53
N ARG A 269 11.60 12.47 -18.32
CA ARG A 269 12.73 12.76 -19.18
C ARG A 269 12.57 12.05 -20.51
N LEU A 270 12.95 12.70 -21.60
CA LEU A 270 12.98 12.04 -22.91
C LEU A 270 13.86 10.78 -22.85
N ALA A 271 13.38 9.70 -23.45
CA ALA A 271 14.08 8.44 -23.58
C ALA A 271 15.47 8.63 -24.22
N PHE A 272 15.53 9.53 -25.22
CA PHE A 272 16.74 10.00 -25.91
C PHE A 272 16.43 11.34 -26.60
N PRO A 273 17.44 12.12 -26.99
CA PRO A 273 17.21 13.35 -27.75
C PRO A 273 16.41 13.10 -29.04
N GLY A 274 15.33 13.85 -29.24
CA GLY A 274 14.43 13.69 -30.36
C GLY A 274 13.45 12.53 -30.28
N ALA A 275 13.27 11.91 -29.10
CA ALA A 275 12.21 10.92 -28.89
C ALA A 275 10.82 11.55 -29.03
N GLU A 276 9.96 10.93 -29.83
CA GLU A 276 8.59 11.36 -30.12
C GLU A 276 7.59 10.22 -29.82
N GLY A 277 6.30 10.53 -29.87
CA GLY A 277 5.22 9.58 -29.65
C GLY A 277 4.94 9.27 -28.20
N TYR A 278 4.08 8.28 -27.95
CA TYR A 278 3.59 7.91 -26.62
C TYR A 278 4.74 7.49 -25.68
N GLY A 279 5.64 6.65 -26.14
CA GLY A 279 6.76 6.12 -25.35
C GLY A 279 7.95 7.05 -25.20
N ARG A 280 7.86 8.33 -25.60
CA ARG A 280 9.00 9.27 -25.59
C ARG A 280 9.63 9.52 -24.23
N PHE A 281 8.97 9.18 -23.16
CA PHE A 281 9.45 9.33 -21.78
C PHE A 281 9.87 8.01 -21.12
N ALA A 282 9.93 6.91 -21.86
CA ALA A 282 10.38 5.63 -21.31
C ALA A 282 11.70 5.76 -20.57
N ILE A 283 11.79 5.19 -19.38
CA ILE A 283 12.94 5.31 -18.49
C ILE A 283 14.10 4.45 -18.98
N GLY A 284 13.82 3.26 -19.50
CA GLY A 284 14.84 2.29 -19.88
C GLY A 284 15.69 1.84 -18.70
N GLY A 285 16.89 1.38 -18.97
CA GLY A 285 17.82 0.87 -17.96
C GLY A 285 18.60 1.93 -17.17
N ARG A 286 18.12 3.17 -17.13
CA ARG A 286 18.82 4.26 -16.44
C ARG A 286 18.97 3.97 -14.94
N GLY A 287 20.18 4.22 -14.42
CA GLY A 287 20.51 3.99 -13.01
C GLY A 287 20.73 2.52 -12.65
N GLY A 288 20.54 1.59 -13.61
CA GLY A 288 20.76 0.17 -13.42
C GLY A 288 22.15 -0.32 -13.84
N SER A 289 22.30 -1.65 -13.90
CA SER A 289 23.54 -2.30 -14.31
C SER A 289 23.77 -2.22 -15.82
N VAL A 290 25.01 -2.39 -16.24
CA VAL A 290 25.38 -2.56 -17.64
C VAL A 290 25.71 -4.03 -17.90
N TYR A 291 25.07 -4.61 -18.91
CA TYR A 291 25.34 -5.99 -19.33
C TYR A 291 25.93 -5.99 -20.74
N HIS A 292 27.06 -6.70 -20.91
CA HIS A 292 27.78 -6.80 -22.15
C HIS A 292 27.41 -8.06 -22.93
N VAL A 293 26.96 -7.90 -24.16
CA VAL A 293 26.78 -8.99 -25.12
C VAL A 293 28.09 -9.21 -25.87
N THR A 294 28.72 -10.34 -25.57
CA THR A 294 30.03 -10.74 -26.11
C THR A 294 29.91 -11.93 -27.08
N SER A 295 28.73 -12.50 -27.24
CA SER A 295 28.45 -13.65 -28.10
C SER A 295 27.22 -13.43 -28.95
N LEU A 296 27.22 -13.93 -30.17
CA LEU A 296 26.08 -13.94 -31.09
C LEU A 296 25.23 -15.21 -30.95
N GLU A 297 25.65 -16.13 -30.09
CA GLU A 297 24.94 -17.40 -29.86
C GLU A 297 23.62 -17.17 -29.11
N ASP A 298 22.62 -17.97 -29.44
CA ASP A 298 21.33 -18.03 -28.77
C ASP A 298 20.98 -19.46 -28.36
N ASN A 299 20.66 -19.65 -27.07
CA ASN A 299 20.20 -20.92 -26.55
C ASN A 299 19.01 -20.68 -25.60
N PRO A 300 17.77 -21.00 -26.01
CA PRO A 300 16.58 -20.77 -25.20
C PRO A 300 16.50 -21.67 -23.95
N GLU A 301 16.97 -22.91 -24.02
CA GLU A 301 16.91 -23.87 -22.91
C GLU A 301 17.95 -23.55 -21.83
N ASN A 302 19.16 -23.16 -22.24
CA ASN A 302 20.26 -22.82 -21.34
C ASN A 302 21.00 -21.56 -21.79
N PRO A 303 20.43 -20.36 -21.59
CA PRO A 303 21.07 -19.10 -21.96
C PRO A 303 22.44 -18.95 -21.28
N GLN A 304 23.48 -18.72 -22.07
CA GLN A 304 24.84 -18.59 -21.54
C GLN A 304 25.18 -17.09 -21.27
N PRO A 305 25.98 -16.82 -20.21
CA PRO A 305 26.52 -15.48 -19.99
C PRO A 305 27.23 -14.95 -21.25
N GLY A 306 27.04 -13.66 -21.55
CA GLY A 306 27.54 -13.02 -22.78
C GLY A 306 26.56 -13.09 -23.93
N SER A 307 25.48 -13.90 -23.90
CA SER A 307 24.43 -13.89 -24.93
C SER A 307 23.37 -12.80 -24.66
N LEU A 308 22.72 -12.33 -25.72
CA LEU A 308 21.59 -11.38 -25.57
C LEU A 308 20.48 -11.97 -24.73
N ARG A 309 20.11 -13.23 -24.96
CA ARG A 309 19.05 -13.92 -24.21
C ARG A 309 19.35 -13.97 -22.72
N TYR A 310 20.58 -14.21 -22.34
CA TYR A 310 20.97 -14.19 -20.91
C TYR A 310 20.74 -12.79 -20.30
N GLY A 311 21.19 -11.74 -20.96
CA GLY A 311 20.98 -10.36 -20.52
C GLY A 311 19.51 -9.97 -20.38
N ILE A 312 18.65 -10.51 -21.25
CA ILE A 312 17.21 -10.27 -21.21
C ILE A 312 16.51 -11.11 -20.14
N THR A 313 16.83 -12.38 -19.98
CA THR A 313 16.02 -13.32 -19.19
C THR A 313 16.58 -13.65 -17.81
N LYS A 314 17.90 -13.58 -17.64
CA LYS A 314 18.59 -14.00 -16.40
C LYS A 314 19.07 -12.84 -15.55
N VAL A 315 19.54 -11.77 -16.13
CA VAL A 315 19.90 -10.53 -15.40
C VAL A 315 18.60 -9.88 -14.90
N LYS A 316 18.60 -9.37 -13.68
CA LYS A 316 17.41 -8.77 -13.02
C LYS A 316 17.61 -7.30 -12.70
N GLY A 317 16.50 -6.60 -12.55
CA GLY A 317 16.44 -5.17 -12.27
C GLY A 317 16.71 -4.27 -13.50
N PRO A 318 16.68 -2.95 -13.32
CA PRO A 318 16.98 -1.98 -14.38
C PRO A 318 18.37 -2.24 -14.95
N ARG A 319 18.48 -2.26 -16.29
CA ARG A 319 19.76 -2.57 -16.95
C ARG A 319 19.86 -2.02 -18.38
N THR A 320 21.09 -1.70 -18.75
CA THR A 320 21.44 -1.34 -20.14
C THR A 320 22.25 -2.47 -20.76
N ILE A 321 21.74 -3.04 -21.84
CA ILE A 321 22.40 -4.09 -22.62
C ILE A 321 23.17 -3.40 -23.75
N VAL A 322 24.49 -3.60 -23.75
CA VAL A 322 25.43 -3.09 -24.75
C VAL A 322 26.07 -4.26 -25.50
N PHE A 323 26.58 -4.01 -26.70
CA PHE A 323 27.15 -5.04 -27.55
C PHE A 323 28.63 -4.77 -27.79
N ASP A 324 29.48 -5.74 -27.45
CA ASP A 324 30.90 -5.75 -27.76
C ASP A 324 31.19 -6.51 -29.05
N VAL A 325 30.15 -7.09 -29.66
CA VAL A 325 30.20 -7.85 -30.91
C VAL A 325 29.22 -7.27 -31.93
N ALA A 326 29.47 -7.51 -33.20
CA ALA A 326 28.58 -7.17 -34.30
C ALA A 326 28.25 -8.42 -35.11
N GLY A 327 27.06 -8.46 -35.69
CA GLY A 327 26.65 -9.58 -36.52
C GLY A 327 25.17 -9.90 -36.44
N ILE A 328 24.87 -11.15 -36.78
CA ILE A 328 23.51 -11.68 -36.79
C ILE A 328 23.34 -12.60 -35.59
N ILE A 329 22.31 -12.37 -34.80
CA ILE A 329 21.85 -13.28 -33.75
C ILE A 329 20.65 -14.02 -34.31
N ASP A 330 20.81 -15.31 -34.59
CA ASP A 330 19.73 -16.21 -35.01
C ASP A 330 19.00 -16.71 -33.77
N LEU A 331 17.91 -16.05 -33.43
CA LEU A 331 17.07 -16.45 -32.30
C LEU A 331 16.56 -17.86 -32.57
N LYS A 332 16.73 -18.77 -31.60
CA LYS A 332 16.26 -20.17 -31.72
C LYS A 332 14.85 -20.37 -31.18
N ASP A 333 14.33 -19.39 -30.47
CA ASP A 333 12.95 -19.29 -30.02
C ASP A 333 12.62 -17.83 -29.73
N ARG A 334 11.33 -17.54 -29.60
CA ARG A 334 10.83 -16.23 -29.21
C ARG A 334 11.62 -15.68 -28.01
N LEU A 335 12.07 -14.45 -28.11
CA LEU A 335 12.74 -13.73 -27.02
C LEU A 335 11.88 -12.56 -26.56
N VAL A 336 11.34 -12.65 -25.34
CA VAL A 336 10.51 -11.62 -24.74
C VAL A 336 11.19 -11.06 -23.49
N CYS A 337 11.33 -9.73 -23.48
CA CYS A 337 11.70 -8.98 -22.30
C CYS A 337 10.44 -8.59 -21.53
N SER A 338 10.11 -9.32 -20.47
CA SER A 338 8.94 -9.02 -19.62
C SER A 338 9.28 -8.09 -18.45
N ASP A 339 10.55 -7.94 -18.10
CA ASP A 339 10.97 -7.00 -17.06
C ASP A 339 10.87 -5.55 -17.58
N PRO A 340 10.40 -4.59 -16.78
CA PRO A 340 10.46 -3.17 -17.12
C PRO A 340 11.88 -2.61 -16.96
N PHE A 341 12.07 -1.37 -17.42
CA PHE A 341 13.33 -0.60 -17.21
C PHE A 341 14.55 -1.23 -17.86
N ILE A 342 14.44 -1.57 -19.14
CA ILE A 342 15.54 -2.12 -19.93
C ILE A 342 15.86 -1.20 -21.10
N THR A 343 17.16 -0.96 -21.31
CA THR A 343 17.67 -0.35 -22.54
C THR A 343 18.47 -1.38 -23.32
N VAL A 344 18.13 -1.63 -24.59
CA VAL A 344 18.97 -2.39 -25.52
C VAL A 344 19.58 -1.40 -26.51
N ALA A 345 20.88 -1.20 -26.36
CA ALA A 345 21.63 -0.14 -27.05
C ALA A 345 22.42 -0.71 -28.24
N GLY A 346 21.72 -1.04 -29.35
CA GLY A 346 22.37 -1.59 -30.55
C GLY A 346 23.43 -0.70 -31.18
N GLN A 347 23.40 0.61 -30.91
CA GLN A 347 24.40 1.56 -31.37
C GLN A 347 25.82 1.34 -30.78
N THR A 348 25.92 0.52 -29.71
CA THR A 348 27.23 0.18 -29.11
C THR A 348 27.94 -0.93 -29.88
N ALA A 349 27.21 -1.68 -30.70
CA ALA A 349 27.80 -2.74 -31.51
C ALA A 349 28.82 -2.19 -32.52
N PRO A 350 29.99 -2.81 -32.63
CA PRO A 350 31.00 -2.39 -33.58
C PRO A 350 30.55 -2.62 -35.05
N GLY A 351 31.23 -1.97 -35.99
CA GLY A 351 31.08 -2.23 -37.41
C GLY A 351 29.67 -2.04 -37.96
N LYS A 352 29.05 -3.12 -38.46
CA LYS A 352 27.74 -3.11 -39.11
C LYS A 352 26.56 -3.21 -38.13
N GLY A 353 26.80 -3.28 -36.82
CA GLY A 353 25.76 -3.36 -35.81
C GLY A 353 25.21 -4.77 -35.61
N ILE A 354 24.02 -4.84 -34.98
CA ILE A 354 23.33 -6.10 -34.64
C ILE A 354 22.05 -6.25 -35.46
N LEU A 355 21.82 -7.47 -35.94
CA LEU A 355 20.60 -7.91 -36.55
C LEU A 355 20.04 -9.14 -35.80
N LEU A 356 18.75 -9.11 -35.48
CA LEU A 356 18.02 -10.26 -34.91
C LEU A 356 17.15 -10.86 -36.01
N ARG A 357 17.14 -12.18 -36.15
CA ARG A 357 16.28 -12.86 -37.11
C ARG A 357 15.77 -14.20 -36.61
N GLU A 358 14.95 -14.86 -37.43
CA GLU A 358 14.30 -16.18 -37.27
C GLU A 358 13.08 -16.15 -36.35
N HIS A 359 13.18 -15.63 -35.13
CA HIS A 359 12.07 -15.62 -34.19
C HIS A 359 11.73 -14.21 -33.68
N PRO A 360 10.48 -13.99 -33.20
CA PRO A 360 10.04 -12.71 -32.71
C PRO A 360 10.84 -12.23 -31.49
N PHE A 361 11.14 -10.93 -31.48
CA PHE A 361 11.66 -10.20 -30.35
C PHE A 361 10.61 -9.25 -29.83
N GLY A 362 10.29 -9.31 -28.54
CA GLY A 362 9.29 -8.48 -27.88
C GLY A 362 9.78 -7.89 -26.56
N PHE A 363 9.13 -6.83 -26.13
CA PHE A 363 9.49 -6.14 -24.88
C PHE A 363 8.23 -5.59 -24.18
N GLY A 364 8.37 -5.42 -22.86
CA GLY A 364 7.33 -4.87 -21.98
C GLY A 364 7.38 -3.36 -21.86
N SER A 365 6.89 -2.84 -20.72
CA SER A 365 6.82 -1.42 -20.42
C SER A 365 8.19 -0.82 -20.10
N GLU A 366 8.29 0.52 -20.23
CA GLU A 366 9.49 1.30 -19.89
C GLU A 366 10.78 0.84 -20.60
N GLY A 367 10.64 0.23 -21.79
CA GLY A 367 11.76 -0.27 -22.59
C GLY A 367 12.27 0.76 -23.61
N ILE A 368 13.59 0.83 -23.79
CA ILE A 368 14.25 1.63 -24.85
C ILE A 368 15.06 0.68 -25.72
N PHE A 369 14.65 0.54 -27.00
CA PHE A 369 15.31 -0.34 -27.96
C PHE A 369 15.72 0.48 -29.17
N ARG A 370 17.02 0.51 -29.47
CA ARG A 370 17.55 1.36 -30.54
C ARG A 370 18.63 0.65 -31.33
N PHE A 371 18.67 0.96 -32.62
CA PHE A 371 19.72 0.50 -33.55
C PHE A 371 19.86 -1.03 -33.62
N ILE A 372 18.74 -1.75 -33.50
CA ILE A 372 18.63 -3.18 -33.76
C ILE A 372 17.82 -3.35 -35.04
N ARG A 373 18.26 -4.24 -35.88
CA ARG A 373 17.60 -4.57 -37.17
C ARG A 373 17.03 -5.98 -37.13
#